data_a86fa6b946913ba9913287f830b9a131
#
_entry.id   a86fa6b946913ba9913287f830b9a131
#
_cell.length_a   1.000
_cell.length_b   1.000
_cell.length_c   1.000
_cell.angle_alpha   90.00
_cell.angle_beta   90.00
_cell.angle_gamma   90.00
#
_symmetry.space_group_name_H-M   'P 1'
#
loop_
_entity.id
_entity.type
_entity.pdbx_description
1 polymer ?
#
loop_
_entity_poly.entity_id
_entity_poly.type
_entity_poly.pdbx_seq_one_letter_code
_entity_poly.pdbx_strand_id
1 'polypeptide(L)'
;MSSNKKIKDRLIELYGPECFIDKLHLRKDKKPCRYRSKGQYERMKQLTYHHIKEKRNGGKTTIENGALLSAENHEWFNKQSDKAQRQMNELFQEYKRLVDIGIIVNGQTLVEKSIEIDMSNFIEIPVIETTDEIRKKYNRAKEKRQWQKELEEER
;
A
#
# COMPACT_ATOMS: atom_id res chain seq x y z
N MET A 1 -25.49 -10.95 7.84
CA MET A 1 -24.15 -10.46 7.41
C MET A 1 -23.13 -10.79 8.47
N SER A 2 -22.00 -11.35 8.09
CA SER A 2 -20.93 -11.58 9.05
C SER A 2 -20.35 -10.23 9.53
N SER A 3 -19.94 -10.18 10.79
CA SER A 3 -19.27 -9.02 11.39
C SER A 3 -18.06 -8.55 10.54
N ASN A 4 -17.33 -9.50 9.98
CA ASN A 4 -16.13 -9.22 9.15
C ASN A 4 -16.47 -8.46 7.86
N LYS A 5 -17.64 -8.74 7.26
CA LYS A 5 -18.08 -8.01 6.06
C LYS A 5 -18.38 -6.55 6.39
N LYS A 6 -19.04 -6.28 7.49
CA LYS A 6 -19.37 -4.91 7.93
C LYS A 6 -18.08 -4.10 8.21
N ILE A 7 -17.09 -4.72 8.84
CA ILE A 7 -15.80 -4.08 9.12
C ILE A 7 -15.07 -3.78 7.83
N LYS A 8 -15.04 -4.71 6.89
CA LYS A 8 -14.43 -4.50 5.58
C LYS A 8 -15.10 -3.37 4.79
N ASP A 9 -16.44 -3.36 4.76
CA ASP A 9 -17.22 -2.31 4.09
C ASP A 9 -16.92 -0.94 4.73
N ARG A 10 -16.81 -0.88 6.04
CA ARG A 10 -16.43 0.36 6.75
C ARG A 10 -15.02 0.83 6.41
N LEU A 11 -14.07 -0.09 6.28
CA LEU A 11 -12.72 0.24 5.84
C LEU A 11 -12.71 0.81 4.41
N ILE A 12 -13.55 0.27 3.53
CA ILE A 12 -13.71 0.79 2.16
C ILE A 12 -14.27 2.22 2.18
N GLU A 13 -15.26 2.49 3.03
CA GLU A 13 -15.81 3.84 3.18
C GLU A 13 -14.77 4.85 3.69
N LEU A 14 -13.92 4.44 4.63
CA LEU A 14 -12.91 5.32 5.25
C LEU A 14 -11.69 5.55 4.38
N TYR A 15 -11.20 4.52 3.71
CA TYR A 15 -9.91 4.52 3.01
C TYR A 15 -10.00 4.33 1.50
N GLY A 16 -11.19 4.10 0.97
CA GLY A 16 -11.44 3.84 -0.44
C GLY A 16 -11.33 2.35 -0.80
N PRO A 17 -11.86 1.97 -1.99
CA PRO A 17 -11.93 0.58 -2.45
C PRO A 17 -10.62 0.11 -3.10
N GLU A 18 -9.49 0.44 -2.53
CA GLU A 18 -8.18 0.13 -3.09
C GLU A 18 -7.31 -0.65 -2.11
N CYS A 19 -6.46 -1.53 -2.64
CA CYS A 19 -5.46 -2.24 -1.88
C CYS A 19 -4.40 -1.26 -1.34
N PHE A 20 -4.07 -1.35 -0.06
CA PHE A 20 -3.07 -0.48 0.57
C PHE A 20 -1.68 -0.66 -0.04
N ILE A 21 -1.31 -1.88 -0.44
CA ILE A 21 -0.02 -2.13 -1.11
C ILE A 21 0.06 -1.41 -2.44
N ASP A 22 -1.00 -1.43 -3.24
CA ASP A 22 -1.06 -0.71 -4.52
C ASP A 22 -1.08 0.81 -4.29
N LYS A 23 -1.82 1.25 -3.30
CA LYS A 23 -1.96 2.67 -2.96
C LYS A 23 -0.65 3.30 -2.47
N LEU A 24 0.12 2.56 -1.67
CA LEU A 24 1.41 2.97 -1.15
C LEU A 24 2.59 2.58 -2.04
N HIS A 25 2.32 1.95 -3.19
CA HIS A 25 3.32 1.50 -4.16
C HIS A 25 4.44 0.65 -3.54
N LEU A 26 4.09 -0.25 -2.64
CA LEU A 26 5.05 -1.08 -1.90
C LEU A 26 5.59 -2.25 -2.72
N ARG A 27 4.80 -2.75 -3.66
CA ARG A 27 5.20 -3.85 -4.55
C ARG A 27 5.82 -3.31 -5.84
N LYS A 28 7.15 -3.31 -5.90
CA LYS A 28 7.91 -2.75 -7.02
C LYS A 28 8.05 -3.68 -8.22
N ASP A 29 8.00 -4.98 -7.98
CA ASP A 29 8.26 -6.04 -8.95
C ASP A 29 6.98 -6.67 -9.52
N LYS A 30 5.90 -5.90 -9.58
CA LYS A 30 4.62 -6.38 -10.08
C LYS A 30 4.72 -6.76 -11.56
N LYS A 31 5.04 -8.03 -11.80
CA LYS A 31 4.92 -8.61 -13.13
C LYS A 31 3.44 -8.64 -13.52
N PRO A 32 3.09 -8.35 -14.78
CA PRO A 32 1.72 -8.50 -15.22
C PRO A 32 1.29 -9.95 -14.99
N CYS A 33 0.41 -10.15 -14.04
CA CYS A 33 -0.14 -11.48 -13.78
C CYS A 33 -0.97 -11.92 -14.98
N ARG A 34 -0.58 -13.02 -15.58
CA ARG A 34 -1.40 -13.67 -16.60
C ARG A 34 -2.47 -14.48 -15.87
N TYR A 35 -3.67 -13.95 -15.85
CA TYR A 35 -4.81 -14.68 -15.30
C TYR A 35 -5.32 -15.68 -16.33
N ARG A 36 -5.63 -16.89 -15.89
CA ARG A 36 -6.14 -17.97 -16.76
C ARG A 36 -7.60 -17.74 -17.17
N SER A 37 -8.35 -16.97 -16.40
CA SER A 37 -9.76 -16.70 -16.64
C SER A 37 -10.18 -15.38 -16.00
N LYS A 38 -11.33 -14.84 -16.43
CA LYS A 38 -11.96 -13.68 -15.81
C LYS A 38 -12.28 -13.91 -14.33
N GLY A 39 -12.75 -15.12 -13.99
CA GLY A 39 -13.05 -15.48 -12.60
C GLY A 39 -11.81 -15.50 -11.70
N GLN A 40 -10.66 -15.93 -12.22
CA GLN A 40 -9.40 -15.85 -11.49
C GLN A 40 -8.98 -14.40 -11.28
N TYR A 41 -9.09 -13.57 -12.29
CA TYR A 41 -8.81 -12.13 -12.17
C TYR A 41 -9.65 -11.47 -11.07
N GLU A 42 -10.97 -11.70 -11.09
CA GLU A 42 -11.89 -11.13 -10.11
C GLU A 42 -11.56 -11.58 -8.68
N ARG A 43 -11.22 -12.87 -8.48
CA ARG A 43 -10.79 -13.40 -7.17
C ARG A 43 -9.49 -12.75 -6.70
N MET A 44 -8.51 -12.61 -7.58
CA MET A 44 -7.19 -12.04 -7.24
C MET A 44 -7.26 -10.54 -6.94
N LYS A 45 -8.21 -9.82 -7.53
CA LYS A 45 -8.44 -8.40 -7.28
C LYS A 45 -9.40 -8.12 -6.14
N GLN A 46 -10.06 -9.13 -5.61
CA GLN A 46 -10.98 -8.97 -4.48
C GLN A 46 -10.23 -8.46 -3.24
N LEU A 47 -10.79 -7.45 -2.59
CA LEU A 47 -10.25 -6.92 -1.35
C LEU A 47 -10.50 -7.89 -0.19
N THR A 48 -9.47 -8.12 0.57
CA THR A 48 -9.48 -8.94 1.78
C THR A 48 -9.13 -8.10 3.00
N TYR A 49 -9.56 -8.55 4.17
CA TYR A 49 -9.18 -7.95 5.44
C TYR A 49 -7.81 -8.48 5.87
N HIS A 50 -6.89 -7.58 6.12
CA HIS A 50 -5.57 -7.89 6.68
C HIS A 50 -5.48 -7.42 8.13
N HIS A 51 -5.02 -8.31 9.01
CA HIS A 51 -4.74 -7.96 10.41
C HIS A 51 -3.35 -7.31 10.51
N ILE A 52 -3.30 -6.03 10.84
CA ILE A 52 -2.03 -5.33 11.07
C ILE A 52 -1.29 -5.96 12.25
N LYS A 53 -1.99 -6.18 13.37
CA LYS A 53 -1.53 -7.06 14.43
C LYS A 53 -2.13 -8.44 14.23
N GLU A 54 -1.30 -9.45 14.04
CA GLU A 54 -1.74 -10.81 13.75
C GLU A 54 -2.62 -11.40 14.86
N LYS A 55 -3.58 -12.26 14.49
CA LYS A 55 -4.45 -12.96 15.43
C LYS A 55 -3.68 -13.76 16.46
N ARG A 56 -2.60 -14.47 16.05
CA ARG A 56 -1.73 -15.24 16.96
C ARG A 56 -1.07 -14.37 18.04
N ASN A 57 -0.92 -13.08 17.79
CA ASN A 57 -0.36 -12.10 18.71
C ASN A 57 -1.43 -11.28 19.45
N GLY A 58 -2.68 -11.75 19.45
CA GLY A 58 -3.80 -11.10 20.11
C GLY A 58 -4.47 -9.99 19.30
N GLY A 59 -4.23 -9.93 18.00
CA GLY A 59 -4.89 -8.99 17.10
C GLY A 59 -6.37 -9.33 16.91
N LYS A 60 -7.23 -8.35 17.10
CA LYS A 60 -8.68 -8.47 16.89
C LYS A 60 -9.08 -8.00 15.49
N THR A 61 -10.19 -8.50 14.99
CA THR A 61 -10.81 -8.02 13.76
C THR A 61 -11.59 -6.74 14.07
N THR A 62 -10.94 -5.61 13.92
CA THR A 62 -11.51 -4.28 14.19
C THR A 62 -11.14 -3.33 13.05
N ILE A 63 -11.77 -2.16 13.00
CA ILE A 63 -11.44 -1.10 12.05
C ILE A 63 -10.00 -0.61 12.28
N GLU A 64 -9.60 -0.45 13.53
CA GLU A 64 -8.27 0.04 13.91
C GLU A 64 -7.15 -0.92 13.50
N ASN A 65 -7.40 -2.23 13.60
CA ASN A 65 -6.42 -3.28 13.28
C ASN A 65 -6.51 -3.77 11.84
N GLY A 66 -7.35 -3.18 11.01
CA GLY A 66 -7.63 -3.62 9.66
C GLY A 66 -6.89 -2.83 8.59
N ALA A 67 -6.44 -3.51 7.56
CA ALA A 67 -6.00 -2.94 6.30
C ALA A 67 -6.67 -3.69 5.15
N LEU A 68 -6.79 -3.03 4.00
CA LEU A 68 -7.39 -3.63 2.81
C LEU A 68 -6.26 -4.08 1.86
N LEU A 69 -6.20 -5.36 1.60
CA LEU A 69 -5.28 -5.95 0.62
C LEU A 69 -6.06 -6.74 -0.41
N SER A 70 -5.70 -6.62 -1.69
CA SER A 70 -6.21 -7.56 -2.69
C SER A 70 -5.72 -8.97 -2.37
N ALA A 71 -6.47 -9.99 -2.75
CA ALA A 71 -6.08 -11.38 -2.50
C ALA A 71 -4.69 -11.69 -3.06
N GLU A 72 -4.38 -11.20 -4.24
CA GLU A 72 -3.06 -11.29 -4.87
C GLU A 72 -1.95 -10.67 -4.03
N ASN A 73 -2.13 -9.44 -3.60
CA ASN A 73 -1.14 -8.74 -2.79
C ASN A 73 -1.05 -9.28 -1.37
N HIS A 74 -2.13 -9.84 -0.84
CA HIS A 74 -2.13 -10.50 0.47
C HIS A 74 -1.26 -11.77 0.44
N GLU A 75 -1.35 -12.57 -0.63
CA GLU A 75 -0.45 -13.72 -0.84
C GLU A 75 1.01 -13.27 -0.97
N TRP A 76 1.27 -12.22 -1.74
CA TRP A 76 2.60 -11.66 -1.88
C TRP A 76 3.15 -11.14 -0.54
N PHE A 77 2.34 -10.45 0.25
CA PHE A 77 2.69 -9.99 1.60
C PHE A 77 3.12 -11.14 2.50
N ASN A 78 2.35 -12.24 2.51
CA ASN A 78 2.62 -13.40 3.34
C ASN A 78 3.93 -14.12 2.99
N LYS A 79 4.43 -13.93 1.78
CA LYS A 79 5.71 -14.48 1.32
C LYS A 79 6.91 -13.61 1.67
N GLN A 80 6.70 -12.41 2.17
CA GLN A 80 7.79 -11.52 2.55
C GLN A 80 8.39 -11.93 3.91
N SER A 81 9.62 -11.47 4.18
CA SER A 81 10.26 -11.68 5.48
C SER A 81 9.46 -11.04 6.61
N ASP A 82 9.61 -11.54 7.82
CA ASP A 82 8.95 -10.98 9.02
C ASP A 82 9.31 -9.51 9.22
N LYS A 83 10.54 -9.14 8.92
CA LYS A 83 10.99 -7.75 8.96
C LYS A 83 10.22 -6.87 7.96
N ALA A 84 10.13 -7.30 6.70
CA ALA A 84 9.40 -6.59 5.66
C ALA A 84 7.91 -6.49 5.98
N GLN A 85 7.30 -7.54 6.50
CA GLN A 85 5.89 -7.52 6.92
C GLN A 85 5.65 -6.49 8.03
N ARG A 86 6.52 -6.44 9.05
CA ARG A 86 6.42 -5.46 10.13
C ARG A 86 6.53 -4.03 9.63
N GLN A 87 7.47 -3.77 8.75
CA GLN A 87 7.65 -2.45 8.15
C GLN A 87 6.43 -2.03 7.33
N MET A 88 5.87 -2.93 6.53
CA MET A 88 4.64 -2.65 5.78
C MET A 88 3.45 -2.38 6.70
N ASN A 89 3.31 -3.15 7.79
CA ASN A 89 2.25 -2.91 8.78
C ASN A 89 2.38 -1.54 9.47
N GLU A 90 3.58 -1.10 9.75
CA GLU A 90 3.83 0.26 10.28
C GLU A 90 3.40 1.34 9.28
N LEU A 91 3.68 1.13 7.99
CA LEU A 91 3.23 2.03 6.93
C LEU A 91 1.71 2.04 6.79
N PHE A 92 1.05 0.91 6.93
CA PHE A 92 -0.43 0.85 6.91
C PHE A 92 -1.02 1.64 8.07
N GLN A 93 -0.48 1.52 9.27
CA GLN A 93 -0.91 2.29 10.43
C GLN A 93 -0.69 3.79 10.23
N GLU A 94 0.45 4.18 9.72
CA GLU A 94 0.74 5.59 9.45
C GLU A 94 -0.16 6.17 8.36
N TYR A 95 -0.41 5.43 7.29
CA TYR A 95 -1.36 5.82 6.26
C TYR A 95 -2.75 6.06 6.85
N LYS A 96 -3.25 5.15 7.68
CA LYS A 96 -4.54 5.28 8.36
C LYS A 96 -4.58 6.51 9.26
N ARG A 97 -3.51 6.75 10.02
CA ARG A 97 -3.39 7.94 10.87
C ARG A 97 -3.48 9.23 10.05
N LEU A 98 -2.77 9.29 8.93
CA LEU A 98 -2.78 10.47 8.06
C LEU A 98 -4.16 10.73 7.43
N VAL A 99 -4.88 9.67 7.09
CA VAL A 99 -6.28 9.79 6.61
C VAL A 99 -7.19 10.28 7.74
N ASP A 100 -7.07 9.71 8.93
CA ASP A 100 -7.92 10.04 10.09
C ASP A 100 -7.75 11.51 10.54
N ILE A 101 -6.55 12.06 10.42
CA ILE A 101 -6.28 13.49 10.73
C ILE A 101 -6.51 14.43 9.54
N GLY A 102 -6.99 13.92 8.39
CA GLY A 102 -7.36 14.73 7.24
C GLY A 102 -6.21 15.22 6.36
N ILE A 103 -4.98 14.74 6.55
CA ILE A 103 -3.84 15.06 5.68
C ILE A 103 -3.95 14.36 4.33
N ILE A 104 -4.43 13.11 4.33
CA ILE A 104 -4.70 12.35 3.11
C ILE A 104 -6.20 12.13 2.99
N VAL A 105 -6.77 12.46 1.86
CA VAL A 105 -8.16 12.16 1.52
C VAL A 105 -8.19 11.47 0.15
N ASN A 106 -8.83 10.31 0.10
CA ASN A 106 -8.92 9.49 -1.12
C ASN A 106 -7.57 9.25 -1.82
N GLY A 107 -6.49 9.09 -1.04
CA GLY A 107 -5.15 8.89 -1.56
C GLY A 107 -4.46 10.13 -2.11
N GLN A 108 -5.06 11.30 -1.96
CA GLN A 108 -4.47 12.59 -2.34
C GLN A 108 -4.14 13.40 -1.09
N THR A 109 -3.01 14.09 -1.14
CA THR A 109 -2.62 14.98 -0.05
C THR A 109 -3.42 16.27 -0.13
N LEU A 110 -4.16 16.58 0.93
CA LEU A 110 -4.94 17.84 1.01
C LEU A 110 -4.10 19.05 1.39
N VAL A 111 -2.99 18.83 2.05
CA VAL A 111 -2.18 19.93 2.58
C VAL A 111 -0.88 20.01 1.80
N GLU A 112 -0.78 21.02 0.97
CA GLU A 112 0.48 21.40 0.40
C GLU A 112 1.40 21.93 1.50
N LYS A 113 2.45 21.19 1.83
CA LYS A 113 3.72 21.70 2.39
C LYS A 113 3.76 22.33 3.78
N SER A 114 2.70 22.43 4.55
CA SER A 114 2.77 23.17 5.84
C SER A 114 2.96 22.29 7.08
N ILE A 115 2.93 20.98 6.94
CA ILE A 115 3.17 20.04 8.05
C ILE A 115 4.41 19.23 7.72
N GLU A 116 5.52 19.55 8.39
CA GLU A 116 6.67 18.68 8.44
C GLU A 116 6.29 17.42 9.24
N ILE A 117 5.97 16.36 8.53
CA ILE A 117 5.84 15.04 9.16
C ILE A 117 7.25 14.61 9.49
N ASP A 118 7.52 14.35 10.75
CA ASP A 118 8.80 13.80 11.17
C ASP A 118 8.93 12.37 10.66
N MET A 119 9.69 12.23 9.60
CA MET A 119 9.91 11.02 8.86
C MET A 119 11.15 10.25 9.32
N SER A 120 11.85 10.75 10.34
CA SER A 120 13.09 10.15 10.86
C SER A 120 12.90 8.78 11.51
N ASN A 121 11.67 8.43 11.87
CA ASN A 121 11.33 7.15 12.50
C ASN A 121 11.14 5.99 11.51
N PHE A 122 11.17 6.24 10.20
CA PHE A 122 10.99 5.23 9.16
C PHE A 122 12.34 4.90 8.51
N ILE A 123 13.06 3.92 9.06
CA ILE A 123 14.48 3.73 8.77
C ILE A 123 14.76 2.96 7.47
N GLU A 124 13.88 2.11 6.94
CA GLU A 124 14.24 1.20 5.86
C GLU A 124 13.20 1.09 4.72
N ILE A 125 12.02 1.62 4.90
CA ILE A 125 11.05 1.76 3.82
C ILE A 125 10.92 3.24 3.52
N PRO A 126 10.88 3.62 2.22
CA PRO A 126 10.63 5.02 1.90
C PRO A 126 9.38 5.42 2.63
N VAL A 127 9.53 6.40 3.45
CA VAL A 127 8.50 7.06 4.22
C VAL A 127 7.26 7.25 3.37
N ILE A 128 6.10 7.26 3.99
CA ILE A 128 4.85 7.59 3.33
C ILE A 128 5.02 8.97 2.69
N GLU A 129 5.46 8.92 1.45
CA GLU A 129 5.43 10.05 0.58
C GLU A 129 4.02 10.18 0.03
N THR A 130 3.62 11.38 -0.29
CA THR A 130 2.38 11.58 -1.02
C THR A 130 2.41 10.76 -2.31
N THR A 131 1.26 10.31 -2.77
CA THR A 131 1.14 9.57 -4.04
C THR A 131 1.84 10.30 -5.18
N ASP A 132 1.82 11.63 -5.17
CA ASP A 132 2.48 12.46 -6.17
C ASP A 132 4.00 12.47 -6.03
N GLU A 133 4.53 12.47 -4.82
CA GLU A 133 5.98 12.39 -4.58
C GLU A 133 6.53 11.02 -4.97
N ILE A 134 5.82 9.95 -4.63
CA ILE A 134 6.16 8.59 -5.06
C ILE A 134 6.13 8.50 -6.59
N ARG A 135 5.11 9.06 -7.23
CA ARG A 135 5.00 9.12 -8.68
C ARG A 135 6.14 9.92 -9.32
N LYS A 136 6.50 11.06 -8.75
CA LYS A 136 7.62 11.89 -9.21
C LYS A 136 8.96 11.16 -9.08
N LYS A 137 9.20 10.46 -7.97
CA LYS A 137 10.41 9.63 -7.81
C LYS A 137 10.47 8.48 -8.80
N TYR A 138 9.34 7.80 -9.00
CA TYR A 138 9.25 6.72 -9.98
C TYR A 138 9.54 7.22 -11.41
N ASN A 139 8.98 8.34 -11.79
CA ASN A 139 9.20 8.95 -13.10
C ASN A 139 10.65 9.37 -13.29
N ARG A 140 11.28 10.01 -12.30
CA ARG A 140 12.72 10.36 -12.36
C ARG A 140 13.61 9.13 -12.50
N ALA A 141 13.31 8.05 -11.78
CA ALA A 141 14.07 6.80 -11.90
C ALA A 141 13.90 6.17 -13.27
N LYS A 142 12.70 6.23 -13.86
CA LYS A 142 12.40 5.76 -15.21
C LYS A 142 13.14 6.58 -16.27
N GLU A 143 13.10 7.90 -16.18
CA GLU A 143 13.80 8.82 -17.08
C GLU A 143 15.32 8.60 -17.03
N LYS A 144 15.88 8.42 -15.82
CA LYS A 144 17.31 8.15 -15.66
C LYS A 144 17.73 6.84 -16.32
N ARG A 145 16.92 5.79 -16.22
CA ARG A 145 17.19 4.50 -16.88
C ARG A 145 17.11 4.62 -18.41
N GLN A 146 16.17 5.40 -18.91
CA GLN A 146 16.03 5.64 -20.35
C GLN A 146 17.22 6.42 -20.89
N TRP A 147 17.65 7.45 -20.18
CA TRP A 147 18.85 8.22 -20.51
C TRP A 147 20.11 7.36 -20.55
N GLN A 148 20.27 6.45 -19.61
CA GLN A 148 21.40 5.52 -19.57
C GLN A 148 21.41 4.58 -20.78
N LYS A 149 20.24 4.07 -21.19
CA LYS A 149 20.10 3.24 -22.37
C LYS A 149 20.46 3.98 -23.66
N GLU A 150 19.97 5.21 -23.79
CA GLU A 150 20.28 6.06 -24.96
C GLU A 150 21.78 6.34 -25.07
N LEU A 151 22.45 6.61 -23.94
CA LEU A 151 23.89 6.78 -23.90
C LEU A 151 24.68 5.50 -24.24
N GLU A 152 24.16 4.34 -23.88
CA GLU A 152 24.77 3.05 -24.24
C GLU A 152 24.57 2.70 -25.70
N GLU A 153 23.44 3.09 -26.31
CA GLU A 153 23.14 2.88 -27.72
C GLU A 153 23.92 3.83 -28.64
N GLU A 154 24.32 5.01 -28.18
CA GLU A 154 25.17 5.97 -28.92
C GLU A 154 26.67 5.63 -28.89
N ARG A 155 27.06 4.65 -28.16
CA ARG A 155 28.43 4.11 -28.13
C ARG A 155 28.53 2.96 -29.10
#